data_a8ffd2f8de8c799f41717171c38392fd
#
_entry.id   a8ffd2f8de8c799f41717171c38392fd
#
_cell.length_a   1.000
_cell.length_b   1.000
_cell.length_c   1.000
_cell.angle_alpha   90.00
_cell.angle_beta   90.00
_cell.angle_gamma   90.00
#
_symmetry.space_group_name_H-M   'P 1'
#
loop_
_entity.id
_entity.type
_entity.pdbx_description
1 polymer ?
#
loop_
_entity_poly.entity_id
_entity_poly.type
_entity_poly.pdbx_seq_one_letter_code
_entity_poly.pdbx_strand_id
1 'polypeptide(L)'
;MKASTVVCAVPASNGKTRLEVASRPSFELNPVAATIWAKLVEGLSTQEIINHLVGKFGVPEERISSDTVKFIEVLKENLLISDDPELGG
;
A
#
# COMPACT_ATOMS: atom_id res chain seq x y z
N MET A 1 -7.28 -8.28 1.66
CA MET A 1 -7.32 -7.00 0.93
C MET A 1 -7.01 -7.23 -0.55
N LYS A 2 -7.65 -6.48 -1.38
CA LYS A 2 -7.47 -6.59 -2.82
C LYS A 2 -7.24 -5.22 -3.42
N ALA A 3 -6.22 -5.09 -4.26
CA ALA A 3 -5.96 -3.84 -4.97
C ALA A 3 -6.92 -3.70 -6.14
N SER A 4 -7.35 -2.46 -6.42
CA SER A 4 -8.20 -2.18 -7.56
C SER A 4 -7.43 -2.40 -8.87
N THR A 5 -8.09 -2.97 -9.86
CA THR A 5 -7.45 -3.25 -11.15
C THR A 5 -7.21 -1.99 -11.98
N VAL A 6 -7.83 -0.87 -11.62
CA VAL A 6 -7.62 0.39 -12.34
C VAL A 6 -6.47 1.21 -11.77
N VAL A 7 -5.81 0.71 -10.73
CA VAL A 7 -4.69 1.42 -10.09
C VAL A 7 -3.37 0.83 -10.58
N CYS A 8 -2.48 1.70 -11.03
CA CYS A 8 -1.16 1.29 -11.48
C CYS A 8 -0.09 2.07 -10.71
N ALA A 9 1.02 1.40 -10.39
CA ALA A 9 2.16 2.03 -9.75
C ALA A 9 3.19 2.34 -10.83
N VAL A 10 3.61 3.60 -10.90
CA VAL A 10 4.53 4.09 -11.92
C VAL A 10 5.73 4.73 -11.25
N PRO A 11 6.96 4.41 -11.68
CA PRO A 11 8.14 5.07 -11.12
C PRO A 11 8.07 6.58 -11.36
N ALA A 12 8.39 7.34 -10.33
CA ALA A 12 8.41 8.79 -10.41
C ALA A 12 9.82 9.30 -10.10
N SER A 13 10.00 10.60 -10.14
CA SER A 13 11.31 11.22 -9.87
C SER A 13 11.74 10.96 -8.44
N ASN A 14 13.07 10.98 -8.20
CA ASN A 14 13.65 10.92 -6.85
C ASN A 14 13.35 9.63 -6.11
N GLY A 15 13.20 8.52 -6.84
CA GLY A 15 12.98 7.22 -6.19
C GLY A 15 11.58 7.03 -5.63
N LYS A 16 10.68 7.95 -5.90
CA LYS A 16 9.29 7.83 -5.46
C LYS A 16 8.48 7.03 -6.46
N THR A 17 7.31 6.58 -6.01
CA THR A 17 6.38 5.86 -6.87
C THR A 17 5.07 6.64 -6.91
N ARG A 18 4.49 6.75 -8.08
CA ARG A 18 3.21 7.41 -8.25
C ARG A 18 2.13 6.36 -8.48
N LEU A 19 1.01 6.48 -7.78
CA LEU A 19 -0.16 5.68 -8.08
C LEU A 19 -1.04 6.45 -9.05
N GLU A 20 -1.43 5.79 -10.12
CA GLU A 20 -2.34 6.36 -11.10
C GLU A 20 -3.64 5.55 -11.06
N VAL A 21 -4.75 6.26 -11.01
CA VAL A 21 -6.07 5.65 -11.02
C VAL A 21 -6.72 6.02 -12.35
N ALA A 22 -7.00 5.00 -13.17
CA ALA A 22 -7.58 5.20 -14.51
C ALA A 22 -6.73 6.19 -15.31
N SER A 23 -5.42 6.03 -15.26
CA SER A 23 -4.42 6.84 -15.98
C SER A 23 -4.28 8.27 -15.47
N ARG A 24 -4.86 8.59 -14.30
CA ARG A 24 -4.70 9.91 -13.70
C ARG A 24 -3.84 9.81 -12.46
N PRO A 25 -2.84 10.72 -12.28
CA PRO A 25 -2.04 10.71 -11.06
C PRO A 25 -2.92 10.99 -9.85
N SER A 26 -2.78 10.18 -8.81
CA SER A 26 -3.58 10.34 -7.60
C SER A 26 -2.74 10.49 -6.35
N PHE A 27 -1.67 9.71 -6.23
CA PHE A 27 -0.84 9.72 -5.03
C PHE A 27 0.61 9.59 -5.41
N GLU A 28 1.48 10.23 -4.61
CA GLU A 28 2.91 10.02 -4.71
C GLU A 28 3.35 9.31 -3.46
N LEU A 29 4.05 8.20 -3.61
CA LEU A 29 4.44 7.34 -2.51
C LEU A 29 5.94 7.43 -2.26
N ASN A 30 6.32 7.60 -0.98
CA ASN A 30 7.72 7.47 -0.60
C ASN A 30 8.10 5.97 -0.63
N PRO A 31 9.38 5.62 -0.45
CA PRO A 31 9.80 4.22 -0.53
C PRO A 31 9.06 3.28 0.41
N VAL A 32 8.71 3.73 1.61
CA VAL A 32 7.99 2.88 2.55
C VAL A 32 6.57 2.60 2.04
N ALA A 33 5.87 3.65 1.62
CA ALA A 33 4.51 3.50 1.11
C ALA A 33 4.50 2.68 -0.18
N ALA A 34 5.50 2.87 -1.05
CA ALA A 34 5.61 2.09 -2.27
C ALA A 34 5.79 0.60 -1.96
N THR A 35 6.57 0.27 -0.94
CA THR A 35 6.76 -1.12 -0.53
C THR A 35 5.46 -1.70 0.01
N ILE A 36 4.71 -0.92 0.79
CA ILE A 36 3.40 -1.36 1.29
C ILE A 36 2.49 -1.69 0.12
N TRP A 37 2.41 -0.80 -0.86
CA TRP A 37 1.57 -1.02 -2.02
C TRP A 37 1.97 -2.29 -2.78
N ALA A 38 3.28 -2.47 -3.03
CA ALA A 38 3.76 -3.64 -3.75
C ALA A 38 3.39 -4.94 -3.05
N LYS A 39 3.51 -4.97 -1.72
CA LYS A 39 3.19 -6.18 -0.96
C LYS A 39 1.68 -6.42 -0.89
N LEU A 40 0.88 -5.36 -0.86
CA LEU A 40 -0.56 -5.48 -0.96
C LEU A 40 -0.97 -6.13 -2.27
N VAL A 41 -0.38 -5.71 -3.37
CA VAL A 41 -0.66 -6.26 -4.69
C VAL A 41 -0.29 -7.73 -4.75
N GLU A 42 0.76 -8.13 -4.04
CA GLU A 42 1.17 -9.53 -3.96
C GLU A 42 0.22 -10.39 -3.11
N GLY A 43 -0.67 -9.75 -2.37
CA GLY A 43 -1.65 -10.48 -1.57
C GLY A 43 -1.26 -10.69 -0.12
N LEU A 44 -0.21 -10.02 0.36
CA LEU A 44 0.20 -10.17 1.75
C LEU A 44 -0.83 -9.54 2.70
N SER A 45 -0.94 -10.11 3.90
CA SER A 45 -1.77 -9.52 4.93
C SER A 45 -1.08 -8.31 5.54
N THR A 46 -1.84 -7.51 6.28
CA THR A 46 -1.29 -6.34 6.97
C THR A 46 -0.11 -6.72 7.86
N GLN A 47 -0.25 -7.79 8.63
CA GLN A 47 0.82 -8.21 9.54
C GLN A 47 2.06 -8.66 8.78
N GLU A 48 1.88 -9.35 7.66
CA GLU A 48 3.01 -9.76 6.82
C GLU A 48 3.73 -8.57 6.23
N ILE A 49 2.97 -7.55 5.83
CA ILE A 49 3.56 -6.31 5.32
C ILE A 49 4.38 -5.63 6.41
N ILE A 50 3.83 -5.52 7.61
CA ILE A 50 4.52 -4.90 8.75
C ILE A 50 5.82 -5.64 9.03
N ASN A 51 5.79 -6.97 9.08
CA ASN A 51 6.98 -7.77 9.33
C ASN A 51 8.04 -7.54 8.27
N HIS A 52 7.63 -7.45 7.02
CA HIS A 52 8.56 -7.20 5.92
C HIS A 52 9.24 -5.83 6.07
N LEU A 53 8.45 -4.81 6.42
CA LEU A 53 8.97 -3.45 6.55
C LEU A 53 9.93 -3.31 7.71
N VAL A 54 9.64 -3.96 8.84
CA VAL A 54 10.53 -3.94 9.99
C VAL A 54 11.89 -4.53 9.58
N GLY A 55 11.88 -5.65 8.87
CA GLY A 55 13.12 -6.26 8.42
C GLY A 55 13.86 -5.44 7.38
N LYS A 56 13.13 -4.79 6.48
CA LYS A 56 13.75 -4.06 5.38
C LYS A 56 14.30 -2.71 5.81
N PHE A 57 13.55 -1.97 6.63
CA PHE A 57 13.92 -0.60 6.96
C PHE A 57 14.49 -0.43 8.36
N GLY A 58 14.45 -1.48 9.19
CA GLY A 58 15.01 -1.40 10.54
C GLY A 58 14.30 -0.42 11.46
N VAL A 59 13.03 -0.14 11.24
CA VAL A 59 12.26 0.81 12.02
C VAL A 59 11.45 0.04 13.06
N PRO A 60 11.24 0.61 14.28
CA PRO A 60 10.45 -0.07 15.31
C PRO A 60 9.08 -0.50 14.80
N GLU A 61 8.64 -1.69 15.19
CA GLU A 61 7.39 -2.24 14.72
C GLU A 61 6.20 -1.35 15.03
N GLU A 62 6.17 -0.75 16.21
CA GLU A 62 5.05 0.12 16.59
C GLU A 62 4.85 1.25 15.60
N ARG A 63 5.95 1.87 15.17
CA ARG A 63 5.89 2.98 14.24
C ARG A 63 5.44 2.51 12.87
N ILE A 64 6.04 1.42 12.38
CA ILE A 64 5.69 0.87 11.07
C ILE A 64 4.24 0.41 11.06
N SER A 65 3.79 -0.21 12.14
CA SER A 65 2.41 -0.68 12.25
C SER A 65 1.43 0.48 12.13
N SER A 66 1.69 1.56 12.88
CA SER A 66 0.83 2.74 12.84
C SER A 66 0.79 3.35 11.44
N ASP A 67 1.96 3.52 10.82
CA ASP A 67 2.04 4.12 9.49
C ASP A 67 1.36 3.23 8.45
N THR A 68 1.56 1.91 8.55
CA THR A 68 0.97 0.97 7.61
C THR A 68 -0.55 0.99 7.69
N VAL A 69 -1.10 0.96 8.91
CA VAL A 69 -2.55 0.97 9.10
C VAL A 69 -3.15 2.27 8.56
N LYS A 70 -2.52 3.40 8.86
CA LYS A 70 -3.01 4.70 8.36
C LYS A 70 -3.01 4.75 6.84
N PHE A 71 -1.94 4.27 6.22
CA PHE A 71 -1.85 4.27 4.77
C PHE A 71 -2.93 3.38 4.15
N ILE A 72 -3.13 2.20 4.72
CA ILE A 72 -4.15 1.27 4.24
C ILE A 72 -5.54 1.90 4.35
N GLU A 73 -5.81 2.62 5.45
CA GLU A 73 -7.09 3.30 5.61
C GLU A 73 -7.30 4.37 4.54
N VAL A 74 -6.26 5.12 4.21
CA VAL A 74 -6.34 6.11 3.14
C VAL A 74 -6.65 5.43 1.80
N LEU A 75 -6.01 4.30 1.53
CA LEU A 75 -6.28 3.56 0.30
C LEU A 75 -7.73 3.07 0.24
N LYS A 76 -8.26 2.59 1.36
CA LYS A 76 -9.66 2.14 1.41
C LYS A 76 -10.63 3.30 1.20
N GLU A 77 -10.37 4.44 1.85
CA GLU A 77 -11.23 5.61 1.72
C GLU A 77 -11.30 6.11 0.29
N ASN A 78 -10.24 5.91 -0.46
CA ASN A 78 -10.18 6.35 -1.85
C ASN A 78 -10.49 5.22 -2.83
N LEU A 79 -10.98 4.08 -2.33
CA LEU A 79 -11.41 2.95 -3.14
C LEU A 79 -10.27 2.33 -3.97
N LEU A 80 -9.04 2.49 -3.53
CA LEU A 80 -7.89 1.91 -4.22
C LEU A 80 -7.69 0.45 -3.87
N ILE A 81 -8.18 0.05 -2.68
CA ILE A 81 -8.20 -1.34 -2.25
C ILE A 81 -9.54 -1.61 -1.59
N SER A 82 -9.90 -2.89 -1.47
CA SER A 82 -11.10 -3.29 -0.77
C SER A 82 -10.74 -4.36 0.27
N ASP A 83 -11.59 -4.49 1.27
CA ASP A 83 -11.44 -5.51 2.29
C ASP A 83 -11.85 -6.87 1.83
N ASP A 84 -12.44 -6.94 0.75
CA ASP A 84 -12.93 -8.13 0.19
C ASP A 84 -13.85 -8.88 1.07
N PRO A 85 -14.83 -8.75 1.14
CA PRO A 85 -15.64 -9.57 1.78
C PRO A 85 -16.20 -10.60 0.96
N GLU A 86 -15.79 -11.05 0.68
CA GLU A 86 -16.17 -11.83 0.05
C GLU A 86 -16.81 -12.40 0.41
N LEU A 87 -16.69 -12.12 0.85
CA LEU A 87 -17.10 -12.41 1.05
C LEU A 87 -17.79 -12.32 1.39
N GLY A 88 -17.83 -12.09 1.50
CA GLY A 88 -18.30 -11.96 1.65
C GLY A 88 -18.68 -12.21 1.70
N GLY A 89 -18.58 -12.21 1.69
CA GLY A 89 -18.72 -12.33 1.64
C GLY A 89 -18.78 -12.28 1.64
#